data_0a0020a0867b8b9fd5c8adf502b93042
#
_entry.id   0a0020a0867b8b9fd5c8adf502b93042
#
_cell.length_a   1.000
_cell.length_b   1.000
_cell.length_c   1.000
_cell.angle_alpha   90.00
_cell.angle_beta   90.00
_cell.angle_gamma   90.00
#
_symmetry.space_group_name_H-M   'P 1'
#
loop_
_entity.id
_entity.type
_entity.pdbx_description
1 polymer ?
#
loop_
_entity_poly.entity_id
_entity_poly.type
_entity_poly.pdbx_seq_one_letter_code
_entity_poly.pdbx_strand_id
1 'polypeptide(L)'
;MSALNVPDSRQFILKEKDAQNIGEWIILPFQTEHDAKEPLGFMIQRHNERLLFITDSYFVRYKFKNINYLMIECNYSADILEENVINKVIHQVQKKRVLQSHFSLENVKEFLNANDLSQLREIHLLHISERNGDPERFKKEIQAMTGVPVYV
;
A
#
# COMPACT_ATOMS: atom_id res chain seq x y z
N MET A 1 -12.98 13.08 -18.47
CA MET A 1 -13.82 13.91 -17.57
C MET A 1 -12.99 14.29 -16.37
N SER A 2 -12.53 15.52 -16.25
CA SER A 2 -11.85 15.94 -15.04
C SER A 2 -12.91 16.20 -13.96
N ALA A 3 -13.07 15.29 -13.03
CA ALA A 3 -13.90 15.49 -11.84
C ALA A 3 -13.30 16.56 -10.90
N LEU A 4 -12.07 16.97 -11.15
CA LEU A 4 -11.34 17.99 -10.41
C LEU A 4 -11.10 19.15 -11.38
N ASN A 5 -11.53 20.37 -11.04
CA ASN A 5 -11.22 21.61 -11.79
C ASN A 5 -9.73 21.96 -11.73
N VAL A 6 -8.89 21.05 -12.17
CA VAL A 6 -7.43 21.24 -12.25
C VAL A 6 -7.09 21.71 -13.67
N PRO A 7 -6.41 22.85 -13.85
CA PRO A 7 -5.97 23.31 -15.17
C PRO A 7 -5.11 22.26 -15.88
N ASP A 8 -5.27 22.09 -17.18
CA ASP A 8 -4.55 21.09 -17.98
C ASP A 8 -3.02 21.22 -17.86
N SER A 9 -2.51 22.45 -17.69
CA SER A 9 -1.09 22.73 -17.45
C SER A 9 -0.53 22.15 -16.14
N ARG A 10 -1.40 21.69 -15.24
CA ARG A 10 -1.05 21.05 -13.97
C ARG A 10 -1.39 19.56 -13.93
N GLN A 11 -1.86 19.00 -15.05
CA GLN A 11 -2.19 17.58 -15.16
C GLN A 11 -1.05 16.83 -15.84
N PHE A 12 -0.62 15.75 -15.23
CA PHE A 12 0.37 14.83 -15.78
C PHE A 12 -0.25 13.45 -15.90
N ILE A 13 -0.20 12.87 -17.08
CA ILE A 13 -0.64 11.49 -17.30
C ILE A 13 0.53 10.57 -16.95
N LEU A 14 0.36 9.77 -15.90
CA LEU A 14 1.34 8.77 -15.49
C LEU A 14 0.96 7.42 -16.08
N LYS A 15 1.95 6.72 -16.63
CA LYS A 15 1.77 5.35 -17.15
C LYS A 15 2.71 4.41 -16.45
N GLU A 16 2.29 3.16 -16.30
CA GLU A 16 3.13 2.10 -15.74
C GLU A 16 4.52 2.08 -16.41
N LYS A 17 5.56 1.99 -15.59
CA LYS A 17 6.98 1.93 -15.99
C LYS A 17 7.52 3.18 -16.72
N ASP A 18 6.74 4.23 -16.82
CA ASP A 18 7.16 5.50 -17.43
C ASP A 18 7.57 6.47 -16.33
N ALA A 19 8.87 6.54 -16.04
CA ALA A 19 9.40 7.44 -15.01
C ALA A 19 9.28 8.90 -15.45
N GLN A 20 8.68 9.72 -14.59
CA GLN A 20 8.49 11.15 -14.82
C GLN A 20 9.34 11.99 -13.86
N ASN A 21 10.00 12.99 -14.40
CA ASN A 21 10.73 14.00 -13.62
C ASN A 21 9.82 15.21 -13.37
N ILE A 22 9.52 15.47 -12.10
CA ILE A 22 8.71 16.61 -11.66
C ILE A 22 9.55 17.43 -10.67
N GLY A 23 10.21 18.47 -11.18
CA GLY A 23 11.22 19.21 -10.43
C GLY A 23 12.37 18.30 -10.02
N GLU A 24 12.68 18.22 -8.72
CA GLU A 24 13.72 17.35 -8.17
C GLU A 24 13.23 15.91 -7.89
N TRP A 25 11.97 15.60 -8.19
CA TRP A 25 11.36 14.32 -7.92
C TRP A 25 11.34 13.44 -9.15
N ILE A 26 11.66 12.17 -8.98
CA ILE A 26 11.48 11.13 -9.99
C ILE A 26 10.32 10.25 -9.50
N ILE A 27 9.27 10.15 -10.30
CA ILE A 27 8.09 9.35 -10.00
C ILE A 27 8.03 8.19 -10.98
N LEU A 28 8.14 6.97 -10.49
CA LEU A 28 8.00 5.75 -11.27
C LEU A 28 6.71 5.02 -10.88
N PRO A 29 5.66 5.09 -11.70
CA PRO A 29 4.44 4.33 -11.50
C PRO A 29 4.68 2.85 -11.80
N PHE A 30 4.05 1.97 -11.03
CA PHE A 30 4.04 0.53 -11.29
C PHE A 30 2.65 -0.03 -11.04
N GLN A 31 2.30 -1.10 -11.74
CA GLN A 31 1.00 -1.75 -11.60
C GLN A 31 0.88 -2.42 -10.25
N THR A 32 -0.28 -2.27 -9.62
CA THR A 32 -0.72 -3.02 -8.45
C THR A 32 -1.91 -3.90 -8.82
N GLU A 33 -2.33 -4.80 -7.93
CA GLU A 33 -3.47 -5.68 -8.17
C GLU A 33 -4.69 -5.18 -7.37
N HIS A 34 -5.68 -4.64 -8.07
CA HIS A 34 -6.93 -4.13 -7.53
C HIS A 34 -8.07 -4.29 -8.54
N ASP A 35 -9.33 -4.17 -8.13
CA ASP A 35 -10.50 -4.23 -9.00
C ASP A 35 -10.74 -2.92 -9.81
N ALA A 36 -9.84 -1.94 -9.70
CA ALA A 36 -9.84 -0.73 -10.51
C ALA A 36 -9.31 -0.98 -11.93
N LYS A 37 -9.62 -0.06 -12.86
CA LYS A 37 -9.26 -0.20 -14.28
C LYS A 37 -7.73 -0.11 -14.51
N GLU A 38 -7.05 0.78 -13.80
CA GLU A 38 -5.60 1.03 -13.93
C GLU A 38 -5.02 1.34 -12.54
N PRO A 39 -4.90 0.33 -11.65
CA PRO A 39 -4.36 0.55 -10.30
C PRO A 39 -2.85 0.75 -10.35
N LEU A 40 -2.37 1.81 -9.71
CA LEU A 40 -0.96 2.17 -9.68
C LEU A 40 -0.45 2.39 -8.26
N GLY A 41 0.71 1.83 -7.98
CA GLY A 41 1.60 2.25 -6.90
C GLY A 41 2.71 3.15 -7.44
N PHE A 42 3.45 3.79 -6.56
CA PHE A 42 4.47 4.76 -6.94
C PHE A 42 5.77 4.53 -6.17
N MET A 43 6.88 4.45 -6.92
CA MET A 43 8.20 4.69 -6.37
C MET A 43 8.52 6.16 -6.59
N ILE A 44 8.72 6.90 -5.51
CA ILE A 44 9.02 8.34 -5.53
C ILE A 44 10.45 8.51 -5.01
N GLN A 45 11.32 9.09 -5.82
CA GLN A 45 12.71 9.32 -5.47
C GLN A 45 13.04 10.80 -5.49
N ARG A 46 13.77 11.25 -4.48
CA ARG A 46 14.44 12.55 -4.46
C ARG A 46 15.86 12.37 -3.92
N HIS A 47 16.86 12.81 -4.69
CA HIS A 47 18.27 12.54 -4.39
C HIS A 47 18.52 11.03 -4.17
N ASN A 48 19.01 10.66 -3.00
CA ASN A 48 19.29 9.26 -2.63
C ASN A 48 18.19 8.62 -1.77
N GLU A 49 17.06 9.28 -1.59
CA GLU A 49 15.95 8.78 -0.78
C GLU A 49 14.79 8.29 -1.65
N ARG A 50 14.21 7.17 -1.25
CA ARG A 50 13.12 6.51 -1.95
C ARG A 50 11.95 6.25 -1.02
N LEU A 51 10.80 6.74 -1.42
CA LEU A 51 9.50 6.41 -0.84
C LEU A 51 8.78 5.43 -1.77
N LEU A 52 8.31 4.33 -1.22
CA LEU A 52 7.39 3.41 -1.90
C LEU A 52 5.98 3.64 -1.37
N PHE A 53 5.05 3.94 -2.26
CA PHE A 53 3.64 4.19 -1.95
C PHE A 53 2.75 3.14 -2.61
N ILE A 54 2.01 2.39 -1.79
CA ILE A 54 1.12 1.31 -2.22
C ILE A 54 -0.20 1.42 -1.44
N THR A 55 -1.30 1.64 -2.13
CA THR A 55 -2.64 1.63 -1.56
C THR A 55 -3.62 0.99 -2.53
N ASP A 56 -4.79 0.60 -2.06
CA ASP A 56 -5.83 -0.04 -2.87
C ASP A 56 -5.25 -1.18 -3.72
N SER A 57 -4.71 -2.19 -3.02
CA SER A 57 -4.11 -3.35 -3.68
C SER A 57 -4.12 -4.56 -2.74
N TYR A 58 -4.31 -5.76 -3.28
CA TYR A 58 -4.13 -6.99 -2.51
C TYR A 58 -2.78 -7.67 -2.76
N PHE A 59 -2.06 -7.25 -3.81
CA PHE A 59 -0.77 -7.83 -4.17
C PHE A 59 0.07 -6.91 -5.06
N VAL A 60 1.40 -6.99 -4.93
CA VAL A 60 2.36 -6.32 -5.81
C VAL A 60 3.39 -7.32 -6.30
N ARG A 61 3.51 -7.46 -7.63
CA ARG A 61 4.40 -8.44 -8.29
C ARG A 61 5.87 -8.08 -8.22
N TYR A 62 6.18 -6.81 -8.00
CA TYR A 62 7.54 -6.29 -8.07
C TYR A 62 8.27 -6.43 -6.75
N LYS A 63 9.59 -6.58 -6.84
CA LYS A 63 10.50 -6.47 -5.70
C LYS A 63 11.28 -5.18 -5.77
N PHE A 64 11.44 -4.54 -4.63
CA PHE A 64 12.07 -3.23 -4.53
C PHE A 64 13.35 -3.32 -3.68
N LYS A 65 14.28 -2.40 -3.96
CA LYS A 65 15.54 -2.26 -3.22
C LYS A 65 15.79 -0.80 -2.85
N ASN A 66 16.59 -0.59 -1.82
CA ASN A 66 16.98 0.74 -1.35
C ASN A 66 15.77 1.62 -1.03
N ILE A 67 14.74 1.05 -0.39
CA ILE A 67 13.58 1.79 0.11
C ILE A 67 13.97 2.41 1.44
N ASN A 68 13.73 3.73 1.59
CA ASN A 68 13.95 4.45 2.85
C ASN A 68 12.63 4.65 3.61
N TYR A 69 11.54 4.86 2.89
CA TYR A 69 10.22 5.12 3.44
C TYR A 69 9.20 4.22 2.75
N LEU A 70 8.32 3.61 3.52
CA LEU A 70 7.25 2.78 3.01
C LEU A 70 5.90 3.31 3.49
N MET A 71 5.02 3.64 2.57
CA MET A 71 3.61 3.91 2.80
C MET A 71 2.82 2.79 2.15
N ILE A 72 2.24 1.89 2.95
CA ILE A 72 1.58 0.68 2.44
C ILE A 72 0.23 0.49 3.11
N GLU A 73 -0.76 0.13 2.31
CA GLU A 73 -2.04 -0.30 2.83
C GLU A 73 -1.89 -1.53 3.74
N CYS A 74 -2.61 -1.52 4.86
CA CYS A 74 -2.78 -2.67 5.74
C CYS A 74 -4.23 -2.70 6.22
N ASN A 75 -5.14 -3.12 5.33
CA ASN A 75 -6.57 -2.88 5.50
C ASN A 75 -7.20 -3.77 6.58
N TYR A 76 -6.86 -5.04 6.62
CA TYR A 76 -7.51 -6.03 7.49
C TYR A 76 -6.51 -7.10 7.97
N SER A 77 -6.93 -7.91 8.95
CA SER A 77 -6.30 -9.19 9.24
C SER A 77 -7.27 -10.34 8.97
N ALA A 78 -6.72 -11.49 8.59
CA ALA A 78 -7.52 -12.64 8.18
C ALA A 78 -8.43 -13.16 9.30
N ASP A 79 -7.94 -13.16 10.53
CA ASP A 79 -8.66 -13.60 11.72
C ASP A 79 -9.86 -12.68 12.05
N ILE A 80 -9.66 -11.35 12.09
CA ILE A 80 -10.74 -10.38 12.34
C ILE A 80 -11.79 -10.46 11.22
N LEU A 81 -11.34 -10.54 9.96
CA LEU A 81 -12.25 -10.65 8.81
C LEU A 81 -13.11 -11.92 8.90
N GLU A 82 -12.52 -13.05 9.29
CA GLU A 82 -13.25 -14.32 9.46
C GLU A 82 -14.24 -14.24 10.61
N GLU A 83 -13.84 -13.73 11.76
CA GLU A 83 -14.70 -13.53 12.91
C GLU A 83 -15.92 -12.67 12.59
N ASN A 84 -15.71 -11.57 11.84
CA ASN A 84 -16.79 -10.68 11.41
C ASN A 84 -17.78 -11.35 10.46
N VAL A 85 -17.33 -12.32 9.66
CA VAL A 85 -18.23 -13.14 8.83
C VAL A 85 -19.04 -14.11 9.69
N ILE A 86 -18.39 -14.81 10.61
CA ILE A 86 -19.05 -15.75 11.53
C ILE A 86 -20.12 -15.03 12.36
N ASN A 87 -19.78 -13.85 12.87
CA ASN A 87 -20.67 -13.01 13.67
C ASN A 87 -21.71 -12.24 12.84
N LYS A 88 -21.74 -12.45 11.50
CA LYS A 88 -22.66 -11.77 10.55
C LYS A 88 -22.53 -10.23 10.55
N VAL A 89 -21.38 -9.70 10.95
CA VAL A 89 -21.06 -8.26 10.86
C VAL A 89 -20.83 -7.85 9.42
N ILE A 90 -20.23 -8.75 8.62
CA ILE A 90 -20.05 -8.59 7.17
C ILE A 90 -20.57 -9.81 6.41
N HIS A 91 -20.99 -9.59 5.17
CA HIS A 91 -21.49 -10.66 4.31
C HIS A 91 -20.35 -11.32 3.52
N GLN A 92 -20.49 -12.61 3.15
CA GLN A 92 -19.50 -13.36 2.36
C GLN A 92 -19.10 -12.66 1.06
N VAL A 93 -20.03 -11.95 0.42
CA VAL A 93 -19.75 -11.18 -0.81
C VAL A 93 -18.78 -10.03 -0.53
N GLN A 94 -18.95 -9.35 0.60
CA GLN A 94 -18.03 -8.29 1.04
C GLN A 94 -16.65 -8.85 1.37
N LYS A 95 -16.58 -9.99 2.10
CA LYS A 95 -15.32 -10.69 2.35
C LYS A 95 -14.57 -10.97 1.05
N LYS A 96 -15.25 -11.58 0.06
CA LYS A 96 -14.63 -11.89 -1.23
C LYS A 96 -14.04 -10.64 -1.91
N ARG A 97 -14.76 -9.52 -1.87
CA ARG A 97 -14.27 -8.26 -2.42
C ARG A 97 -13.03 -7.75 -1.68
N VAL A 98 -13.06 -7.72 -0.34
CA VAL A 98 -11.92 -7.28 0.50
C VAL A 98 -10.66 -8.08 0.14
N LEU A 99 -10.77 -9.41 0.05
CA LEU A 99 -9.67 -10.32 -0.29
C LEU A 99 -9.07 -10.04 -1.69
N GLN A 100 -9.83 -9.49 -2.62
CA GLN A 100 -9.42 -9.23 -4.00
C GLN A 100 -9.03 -7.77 -4.26
N SER A 101 -9.15 -6.91 -3.24
CA SER A 101 -8.94 -5.48 -3.43
C SER A 101 -7.90 -4.90 -2.47
N HIS A 102 -7.68 -5.52 -1.30
CA HIS A 102 -6.92 -4.88 -0.23
C HIS A 102 -5.85 -5.79 0.38
N PHE A 103 -4.77 -5.19 0.84
CA PHE A 103 -3.72 -5.88 1.60
C PHE A 103 -4.20 -6.29 2.98
N SER A 104 -4.01 -7.55 3.32
CA SER A 104 -4.09 -8.02 4.70
C SER A 104 -2.78 -7.76 5.44
N LEU A 105 -2.82 -7.83 6.77
CA LEU A 105 -1.63 -7.81 7.62
C LEU A 105 -0.64 -8.92 7.22
N GLU A 106 -1.15 -10.11 6.91
CA GLU A 106 -0.35 -11.26 6.49
C GLU A 106 0.36 -10.98 5.16
N ASN A 107 -0.35 -10.44 4.17
CA ASN A 107 0.23 -10.08 2.87
C ASN A 107 1.26 -8.94 3.00
N VAL A 108 1.03 -7.96 3.88
CA VAL A 108 2.04 -6.93 4.20
C VAL A 108 3.31 -7.56 4.75
N LYS A 109 3.21 -8.51 5.68
CA LYS A 109 4.36 -9.23 6.22
C LYS A 109 5.11 -10.02 5.14
N GLU A 110 4.38 -10.69 4.25
CA GLU A 110 4.99 -11.39 3.11
C GLU A 110 5.70 -10.42 2.17
N PHE A 111 5.09 -9.27 1.88
CA PHE A 111 5.70 -8.22 1.08
C PHE A 111 6.99 -7.71 1.72
N LEU A 112 7.00 -7.43 3.02
CA LEU A 112 8.17 -6.99 3.76
C LEU A 112 9.30 -8.04 3.71
N ASN A 113 8.99 -9.31 3.91
CA ASN A 113 9.96 -10.41 3.82
C ASN A 113 10.54 -10.61 2.41
N ALA A 114 9.79 -10.28 1.38
CA ALA A 114 10.20 -10.48 -0.01
C ALA A 114 11.10 -9.36 -0.56
N ASN A 115 11.24 -8.25 0.17
CA ASN A 115 11.95 -7.05 -0.28
C ASN A 115 13.23 -6.80 0.53
N ASP A 116 14.16 -6.05 -0.06
CA ASP A 116 15.37 -5.59 0.64
C ASP A 116 15.05 -4.34 1.48
N LEU A 117 14.97 -4.53 2.79
CA LEU A 117 14.63 -3.51 3.76
C LEU A 117 15.85 -2.90 4.47
N SER A 118 17.07 -3.19 4.01
CA SER A 118 18.33 -2.77 4.67
C SER A 118 18.49 -1.26 4.82
N GLN A 119 17.79 -0.48 3.98
CA GLN A 119 17.80 0.99 4.01
C GLN A 119 16.51 1.59 4.58
N LEU A 120 15.56 0.75 5.03
CA LEU A 120 14.27 1.20 5.52
C LEU A 120 14.43 1.95 6.85
N ARG A 121 13.78 3.11 6.97
CA ARG A 121 13.83 3.97 8.15
C ARG A 121 12.51 4.03 8.89
N GLU A 122 11.39 4.01 8.15
CA GLU A 122 10.06 4.05 8.75
C GLU A 122 8.98 3.48 7.81
N ILE A 123 7.87 3.07 8.40
CA ILE A 123 6.69 2.54 7.70
C ILE A 123 5.46 3.32 8.16
N HIS A 124 4.60 3.69 7.19
CA HIS A 124 3.27 4.22 7.44
C HIS A 124 2.23 3.21 6.94
N LEU A 125 1.40 2.70 7.84
CA LEU A 125 0.29 1.83 7.48
C LEU A 125 -0.92 2.69 7.12
N LEU A 126 -1.45 2.44 5.93
CA LEU A 126 -2.53 3.23 5.36
C LEU A 126 -3.82 2.42 5.24
N HIS A 127 -4.94 3.10 5.05
CA HIS A 127 -6.22 2.53 4.67
C HIS A 127 -6.68 1.36 5.56
N ILE A 128 -6.46 1.49 6.87
CA ILE A 128 -6.87 0.48 7.85
C ILE A 128 -8.39 0.50 7.98
N SER A 129 -9.02 -0.68 7.85
CA SER A 129 -10.47 -0.81 7.99
C SER A 129 -10.91 -0.64 9.44
N GLU A 130 -11.90 0.21 9.68
CA GLU A 130 -12.51 0.39 11.01
C GLU A 130 -13.13 -0.91 11.57
N ARG A 131 -13.56 -1.82 10.69
CA ARG A 131 -14.25 -3.06 11.09
C ARG A 131 -13.35 -4.27 11.11
N ASN A 132 -12.41 -4.35 10.17
CA ASN A 132 -11.61 -5.54 9.93
C ASN A 132 -10.13 -5.36 10.25
N GLY A 133 -9.74 -4.17 10.76
CA GLY A 133 -8.39 -3.80 11.15
C GLY A 133 -8.26 -3.58 12.65
N ASP A 134 -7.01 -3.69 13.12
CA ASP A 134 -6.59 -3.31 14.47
C ASP A 134 -5.27 -2.52 14.34
N PRO A 135 -5.35 -1.16 14.31
CA PRO A 135 -4.20 -0.31 14.07
C PRO A 135 -3.05 -0.54 15.06
N GLU A 136 -3.35 -0.68 16.35
CA GLU A 136 -2.34 -0.86 17.39
C GLU A 136 -1.65 -2.23 17.28
N ARG A 137 -2.41 -3.27 17.02
CA ARG A 137 -1.87 -4.61 16.74
C ARG A 137 -1.00 -4.62 15.50
N PHE A 138 -1.49 -4.03 14.40
CA PHE A 138 -0.76 -4.00 13.11
C PHE A 138 0.57 -3.26 13.25
N LYS A 139 0.53 -2.08 13.88
CA LYS A 139 1.73 -1.32 14.22
C LYS A 139 2.73 -2.15 15.03
N LYS A 140 2.28 -2.75 16.13
CA LYS A 140 3.12 -3.54 17.02
C LYS A 140 3.78 -4.72 16.30
N GLU A 141 3.01 -5.47 15.52
CA GLU A 141 3.51 -6.66 14.83
C GLU A 141 4.51 -6.31 13.71
N ILE A 142 4.22 -5.28 12.91
CA ILE A 142 5.11 -4.83 11.84
C ILE A 142 6.38 -4.21 12.42
N GLN A 143 6.27 -3.43 13.49
CA GLN A 143 7.45 -2.85 14.16
C GLN A 143 8.35 -3.92 14.78
N ALA A 144 7.75 -4.95 15.42
CA ALA A 144 8.52 -6.07 15.97
C ALA A 144 9.26 -6.87 14.89
N MET A 145 8.65 -7.00 13.70
CA MET A 145 9.24 -7.71 12.57
C MET A 145 10.37 -6.95 11.89
N THR A 146 10.23 -5.64 11.73
CA THR A 146 11.14 -4.82 10.91
C THR A 146 12.20 -4.07 11.72
N GLY A 147 11.93 -3.81 12.99
CA GLY A 147 12.80 -3.03 13.87
C GLY A 147 12.79 -1.52 13.60
N VAL A 148 11.96 -1.02 12.67
CA VAL A 148 11.85 0.41 12.37
C VAL A 148 10.56 1.00 12.94
N PRO A 149 10.49 2.33 13.15
CA PRO A 149 9.26 3.02 13.56
C PRO A 149 8.11 2.75 12.59
N VAL A 150 6.92 2.47 13.11
CA VAL A 150 5.68 2.26 12.35
C VAL A 150 4.62 3.25 12.83
N TYR A 151 3.95 3.89 11.89
CA TYR A 151 2.89 4.88 12.10
C TYR A 151 1.57 4.37 11.52
N VAL A 152 0.46 4.73 12.15
CA VAL A 152 -0.92 4.39 11.76
C VAL A 152 -1.78 5.63 11.76
#